data_b788f48b19c9d62a8ddf68381f34d089
#
_entry.id   b788f48b19c9d62a8ddf68381f34d089
#
_cell.length_a   1.000
_cell.length_b   1.000
_cell.length_c   1.000
_cell.angle_alpha   90.00
_cell.angle_beta   90.00
_cell.angle_gamma   90.00
#
_symmetry.space_group_name_H-M   'P 1'
#
loop_
_entity.id
_entity.type
_entity.pdbx_description
1 polymer ?
#
loop_
_entity_poly.entity_id
_entity_poly.type
_entity_poly.pdbx_seq_one_letter_code
_entity_poly.pdbx_strand_id
1 'polypeptide(L)'
;MTDRRFRYFFSPLAFALLLPAGTALAETPEVSLSGEGKVQYLPDSARLSFSINAEHPEADQALEQVRSTMGQWRDAIEDIRDELVDYSDASAHLYQRREPPRPVRNGDSEDQEPKTIAVASQTVTFEIHDLELLNPVLEKAQNLGMNYSLGQHQFFHSDEEKLQREALAKAIRNARERCRFAATQLDMTCGEVKSLNLQSSGGGPVMMRMAESSAKADTVSDVGPREITASVQATFTLE
;
A
#
# COMPACT_ATOMS: atom_id res chain seq x y z
N MET A 1 -49.65 80.24 -54.00
CA MET A 1 -50.86 80.47 -53.17
C MET A 1 -51.18 79.20 -52.41
N THR A 2 -51.21 79.35 -51.14
CA THR A 2 -51.76 78.52 -50.08
C THR A 2 -50.85 77.48 -49.41
N ASP A 3 -50.26 78.00 -48.34
CA ASP A 3 -49.61 77.21 -47.26
C ASP A 3 -50.50 76.17 -46.63
N ARG A 4 -50.05 74.99 -46.37
CA ARG A 4 -50.56 74.09 -45.34
C ARG A 4 -49.43 73.56 -44.48
N ARG A 5 -49.22 74.17 -43.32
CA ARG A 5 -48.33 73.73 -42.25
C ARG A 5 -48.96 72.51 -41.57
N PHE A 6 -48.24 71.41 -41.62
CA PHE A 6 -48.55 70.17 -40.86
C PHE A 6 -47.70 70.11 -39.57
N ARG A 7 -48.34 70.25 -38.43
CA ARG A 7 -47.79 70.18 -37.10
C ARG A 7 -47.75 68.72 -36.68
N TYR A 8 -46.53 68.12 -36.54
CA TYR A 8 -46.35 66.83 -35.93
C TYR A 8 -46.32 67.00 -34.42
N PHE A 9 -47.27 66.29 -33.71
CA PHE A 9 -47.27 66.10 -32.29
C PHE A 9 -46.31 64.94 -32.00
N PHE A 10 -45.20 65.19 -31.36
CA PHE A 10 -44.34 64.18 -30.79
C PHE A 10 -44.82 63.84 -29.38
N SER A 11 -45.35 62.63 -29.17
CA SER A 11 -45.70 62.11 -27.87
C SER A 11 -44.43 61.35 -27.36
N PRO A 12 -43.89 61.65 -26.17
CA PRO A 12 -42.78 60.86 -25.61
C PRO A 12 -43.31 59.58 -24.95
N LEU A 13 -43.11 58.45 -25.57
CA LEU A 13 -43.37 57.14 -24.99
C LEU A 13 -42.27 56.83 -23.92
N ALA A 14 -42.59 56.96 -22.64
CA ALA A 14 -41.73 56.61 -21.53
C ALA A 14 -41.60 55.07 -21.44
N PHE A 15 -40.47 54.54 -21.90
CA PHE A 15 -40.15 53.14 -21.77
C PHE A 15 -39.56 52.91 -20.38
N ALA A 16 -40.36 52.41 -19.45
CA ALA A 16 -39.93 51.99 -18.12
C ALA A 16 -39.13 50.67 -18.23
N LEU A 17 -37.82 50.75 -18.08
CA LEU A 17 -36.93 49.58 -17.92
C LEU A 17 -37.23 48.98 -16.54
N LEU A 18 -37.95 47.90 -16.48
CA LEU A 18 -37.99 46.98 -15.33
C LEU A 18 -36.72 46.15 -15.33
N LEU A 19 -35.73 46.53 -14.51
CA LEU A 19 -34.60 45.71 -14.17
C LEU A 19 -35.07 44.57 -13.22
N PRO A 20 -34.93 43.31 -13.57
CA PRO A 20 -35.20 42.25 -12.60
C PRO A 20 -34.12 42.35 -11.50
N ALA A 21 -34.55 42.58 -10.25
CA ALA A 21 -33.71 42.44 -9.06
C ALA A 21 -33.35 40.96 -8.93
N GLY A 22 -32.21 40.57 -9.49
CA GLY A 22 -31.60 39.25 -9.25
C GLY A 22 -31.29 39.15 -7.77
N THR A 23 -32.00 38.29 -7.04
CA THR A 23 -31.59 37.90 -5.69
C THR A 23 -30.27 37.17 -5.80
N ALA A 24 -29.16 37.85 -5.54
CA ALA A 24 -27.88 37.20 -5.31
C ALA A 24 -28.05 36.34 -4.06
N LEU A 25 -28.14 35.02 -4.25
CA LEU A 25 -28.00 34.07 -3.16
C LEU A 25 -26.56 34.25 -2.64
N ALA A 26 -26.41 34.82 -1.46
CA ALA A 26 -25.11 34.88 -0.81
C ALA A 26 -24.64 33.44 -0.57
N GLU A 27 -23.61 33.02 -1.28
CA GLU A 27 -22.96 31.73 -1.00
C GLU A 27 -22.40 31.76 0.41
N THR A 28 -22.77 30.74 1.20
CA THR A 28 -22.22 30.56 2.54
C THR A 28 -20.70 30.35 2.41
N PRO A 29 -19.87 31.10 3.14
CA PRO A 29 -18.42 30.92 3.10
C PRO A 29 -18.02 29.48 3.46
N GLU A 30 -17.01 28.95 2.78
CA GLU A 30 -16.57 27.58 2.95
C GLU A 30 -15.05 27.50 3.17
N VAL A 31 -14.61 26.49 3.91
CA VAL A 31 -13.19 26.17 4.06
C VAL A 31 -12.95 24.70 3.74
N SER A 32 -11.99 24.44 2.85
CA SER A 32 -11.53 23.09 2.52
C SER A 32 -10.20 22.82 3.19
N LEU A 33 -10.15 21.75 3.98
CA LEU A 33 -8.99 21.40 4.81
C LEU A 33 -8.69 19.91 4.72
N SER A 34 -7.42 19.56 4.83
CA SER A 34 -6.99 18.18 5.04
C SER A 34 -6.84 17.90 6.53
N GLY A 35 -7.16 16.67 6.94
CA GLY A 35 -6.86 16.14 8.26
C GLY A 35 -6.01 14.89 8.15
N GLU A 36 -5.10 14.70 9.10
CA GLU A 36 -4.25 13.51 9.22
C GLU A 36 -4.47 12.81 10.54
N GLY A 37 -4.42 11.48 10.51
CA GLY A 37 -4.48 10.65 11.70
C GLY A 37 -3.45 9.54 11.62
N LYS A 38 -2.78 9.28 12.73
CA LYS A 38 -1.69 8.32 12.85
C LYS A 38 -1.92 7.37 14.01
N VAL A 39 -1.65 6.10 13.81
CA VAL A 39 -1.69 5.06 14.83
C VAL A 39 -0.40 4.27 14.79
N GLN A 40 0.31 4.23 15.90
CA GLN A 40 1.48 3.38 16.05
C GLN A 40 1.04 2.02 16.57
N TYR A 41 1.68 0.95 16.07
CA TYR A 41 1.43 -0.42 16.47
C TYR A 41 2.69 -1.26 16.41
N LEU A 42 2.71 -2.37 17.13
CA LEU A 42 3.69 -3.45 16.95
C LEU A 42 3.03 -4.52 16.08
N PRO A 43 3.68 -4.96 15.00
CA PRO A 43 3.21 -6.12 14.26
C PRO A 43 3.14 -7.36 15.17
N ASP A 44 2.12 -8.18 14.97
CA ASP A 44 1.92 -9.47 15.63
C ASP A 44 1.92 -10.62 14.63
N SER A 45 1.94 -10.32 13.33
CA SER A 45 1.76 -11.26 12.24
C SER A 45 2.78 -11.03 11.14
N ALA A 46 3.09 -12.08 10.38
CA ALA A 46 3.93 -11.98 9.19
C ALA A 46 3.44 -12.85 8.05
N ARG A 47 3.56 -12.34 6.82
CA ARG A 47 3.39 -13.10 5.58
C ARG A 47 4.74 -13.53 5.07
N LEU A 48 4.95 -14.84 4.95
CA LEU A 48 6.23 -15.44 4.61
C LEU A 48 6.17 -16.10 3.22
N SER A 49 7.31 -16.03 2.53
CA SER A 49 7.48 -16.70 1.24
C SER A 49 8.86 -17.33 1.19
N PHE A 50 8.87 -18.63 0.93
CA PHE A 50 10.08 -19.43 0.79
C PHE A 50 10.12 -20.04 -0.59
N SER A 51 11.30 -20.11 -1.21
CA SER A 51 11.46 -20.74 -2.51
C SER A 51 12.61 -21.71 -2.54
N ILE A 52 12.42 -22.77 -3.29
CA ILE A 52 13.45 -23.74 -3.66
C ILE A 52 13.71 -23.61 -5.13
N ASN A 53 14.98 -23.69 -5.51
CA ASN A 53 15.42 -23.73 -6.89
C ASN A 53 16.41 -24.88 -7.06
N ALA A 54 16.23 -25.65 -8.14
CA ALA A 54 17.17 -26.70 -8.56
C ALA A 54 17.50 -26.52 -10.03
N GLU A 55 18.79 -26.70 -10.36
CA GLU A 55 19.28 -26.60 -11.73
C GLU A 55 19.95 -27.92 -12.13
N HIS A 56 19.55 -28.48 -13.26
CA HIS A 56 20.15 -29.70 -13.79
C HIS A 56 20.04 -29.72 -15.33
N PRO A 57 21.00 -30.34 -16.05
CA PRO A 57 20.87 -30.52 -17.50
C PRO A 57 19.59 -31.29 -17.90
N GLU A 58 19.18 -32.24 -17.07
CA GLU A 58 17.96 -33.03 -17.25
C GLU A 58 16.83 -32.46 -16.40
N ALA A 59 15.70 -32.15 -17.05
CA ALA A 59 14.54 -31.53 -16.39
C ALA A 59 13.95 -32.39 -15.26
N ASP A 60 13.91 -33.71 -15.46
CA ASP A 60 13.36 -34.65 -14.48
C ASP A 60 14.20 -34.67 -13.19
N GLN A 61 15.52 -34.50 -13.29
CA GLN A 61 16.41 -34.44 -12.14
C GLN A 61 16.21 -33.14 -11.35
N ALA A 62 16.06 -32.01 -12.05
CA ALA A 62 15.75 -30.72 -11.41
C ALA A 62 14.40 -30.77 -10.66
N LEU A 63 13.39 -31.36 -11.27
CA LEU A 63 12.07 -31.55 -10.64
C LEU A 63 12.14 -32.47 -9.42
N GLU A 64 12.90 -33.57 -9.50
CA GLU A 64 13.03 -34.53 -8.39
C GLU A 64 13.71 -33.90 -7.18
N GLN A 65 14.76 -33.08 -7.40
CA GLN A 65 15.38 -32.33 -6.32
C GLN A 65 14.40 -31.39 -5.61
N VAL A 66 13.59 -30.62 -6.37
CA VAL A 66 12.56 -29.74 -5.80
C VAL A 66 11.53 -30.54 -5.02
N ARG A 67 11.02 -31.65 -5.58
CA ARG A 67 10.05 -32.53 -4.90
C ARG A 67 10.60 -33.10 -3.60
N SER A 68 11.83 -33.60 -3.61
CA SER A 68 12.48 -34.15 -2.43
C SER A 68 12.60 -33.12 -1.31
N THR A 69 13.06 -31.92 -1.63
CA THR A 69 13.18 -30.86 -0.62
C THR A 69 11.81 -30.35 -0.15
N MET A 70 10.80 -30.29 -1.03
CA MET A 70 9.43 -29.97 -0.61
C MET A 70 8.82 -31.03 0.29
N GLY A 71 9.16 -32.31 0.09
CA GLY A 71 8.79 -33.39 1.03
C GLY A 71 9.40 -33.16 2.41
N GLN A 72 10.71 -32.94 2.46
CA GLN A 72 11.42 -32.61 3.72
C GLN A 72 10.89 -31.35 4.41
N TRP A 73 10.49 -30.34 3.65
CA TRP A 73 9.86 -29.14 4.19
C TRP A 73 8.52 -29.47 4.88
N ARG A 74 7.64 -30.23 4.20
CA ARG A 74 6.34 -30.62 4.78
C ARG A 74 6.53 -31.43 6.06
N ASP A 75 7.48 -32.34 6.09
CA ASP A 75 7.84 -33.12 7.29
C ASP A 75 8.37 -32.22 8.40
N ALA A 76 9.23 -31.25 8.04
CA ALA A 76 9.84 -30.33 9.00
C ALA A 76 8.83 -29.39 9.68
N ILE A 77 7.73 -29.03 9.00
CA ILE A 77 6.70 -28.12 9.54
C ILE A 77 5.47 -28.86 10.11
N GLU A 78 5.48 -30.19 10.14
CA GLU A 78 4.32 -30.98 10.58
C GLU A 78 3.82 -30.57 11.97
N ASP A 79 4.75 -30.28 12.89
CA ASP A 79 4.50 -29.87 14.27
C ASP A 79 3.83 -28.49 14.41
N ILE A 80 3.99 -27.60 13.43
CA ILE A 80 3.46 -26.23 13.43
C ILE A 80 2.48 -25.97 12.29
N ARG A 81 2.13 -27.00 11.52
CA ARG A 81 1.36 -26.87 10.29
C ARG A 81 -0.01 -26.20 10.50
N ASP A 82 -0.66 -26.48 11.62
CA ASP A 82 -1.98 -25.93 11.97
C ASP A 82 -1.92 -24.44 12.37
N GLU A 83 -0.74 -23.92 12.68
CA GLU A 83 -0.50 -22.52 13.02
C GLU A 83 -0.17 -21.66 11.78
N LEU A 84 0.07 -22.31 10.62
CA LEU A 84 0.35 -21.65 9.35
C LEU A 84 -0.95 -21.35 8.60
N VAL A 85 -1.36 -20.08 8.59
CA VAL A 85 -2.59 -19.62 7.95
C VAL A 85 -2.35 -19.42 6.44
N ASP A 86 -3.35 -19.67 5.62
CA ASP A 86 -3.32 -19.52 4.15
C ASP A 86 -2.11 -20.19 3.47
N TYR A 87 -1.71 -21.33 4.00
CA TYR A 87 -0.59 -22.10 3.46
C TYR A 87 -0.86 -22.58 2.04
N SER A 88 0.07 -22.28 1.14
CA SER A 88 0.05 -22.74 -0.25
C SER A 88 1.47 -23.09 -0.71
N ASP A 89 1.64 -24.26 -1.30
CA ASP A 89 2.87 -24.71 -1.95
C ASP A 89 2.65 -25.07 -3.44
N ALA A 90 1.54 -24.58 -4.02
CA ALA A 90 1.11 -24.92 -5.38
C ALA A 90 1.86 -24.13 -6.48
N SER A 91 2.65 -23.12 -6.14
CA SER A 91 3.38 -22.31 -7.13
C SER A 91 4.67 -22.99 -7.56
N ALA A 92 4.64 -23.67 -8.70
CA ALA A 92 5.78 -24.39 -9.27
C ALA A 92 6.07 -23.92 -10.70
N HIS A 93 7.35 -23.79 -11.03
CA HIS A 93 7.82 -23.37 -12.34
C HIS A 93 8.92 -24.29 -12.82
N LEU A 94 8.92 -24.59 -14.13
CA LEU A 94 10.00 -25.27 -14.84
C LEU A 94 10.29 -24.51 -16.13
N TYR A 95 11.55 -24.13 -16.32
CA TYR A 95 11.98 -23.52 -17.60
C TYR A 95 13.40 -23.97 -17.94
N GLN A 96 13.80 -23.73 -19.19
CA GLN A 96 15.14 -24.03 -19.65
C GLN A 96 15.91 -22.73 -19.90
N ARG A 97 17.12 -22.66 -19.38
CA ARG A 97 18.07 -21.58 -19.61
C ARG A 97 19.24 -22.09 -20.48
N ARG A 98 19.59 -21.32 -21.51
CA ARG A 98 20.76 -21.60 -22.33
C ARG A 98 21.94 -20.80 -21.79
N GLU A 99 23.00 -21.49 -21.38
CA GLU A 99 24.26 -20.87 -21.01
C GLU A 99 25.13 -20.67 -22.23
N PRO A 100 25.61 -19.43 -22.51
CA PRO A 100 26.60 -19.21 -23.56
C PRO A 100 27.92 -19.88 -23.19
N PRO A 101 28.70 -20.36 -24.18
CA PRO A 101 30.03 -20.95 -23.93
C PRO A 101 30.93 -19.91 -23.27
N ARG A 102 31.75 -20.36 -22.29
CA ARG A 102 32.68 -19.48 -21.62
C ARG A 102 33.80 -19.09 -22.60
N PRO A 103 34.18 -17.82 -22.72
CA PRO A 103 35.30 -17.42 -23.56
C PRO A 103 36.60 -18.04 -23.04
N VAL A 104 37.22 -18.90 -23.85
CA VAL A 104 38.50 -19.51 -23.53
C VAL A 104 39.60 -18.50 -23.83
N ARG A 105 40.47 -18.25 -22.85
CA ARG A 105 41.50 -17.20 -22.89
C ARG A 105 42.72 -17.49 -23.80
N ASN A 106 42.85 -18.68 -24.33
CA ASN A 106 43.94 -19.09 -25.23
C ASN A 106 43.34 -19.80 -26.46
N GLY A 107 43.17 -19.10 -27.54
CA GLY A 107 43.23 -19.51 -28.96
C GLY A 107 42.58 -20.79 -29.48
N ASP A 108 42.24 -21.73 -28.67
CA ASP A 108 41.54 -22.96 -29.01
C ASP A 108 40.04 -22.74 -28.87
N SER A 109 39.43 -22.23 -29.93
CA SER A 109 37.98 -22.22 -30.09
C SER A 109 37.54 -23.65 -30.40
N GLU A 110 37.46 -24.52 -29.41
CA GLU A 110 36.57 -25.66 -29.54
C GLU A 110 35.16 -25.07 -29.57
N ASP A 111 34.38 -25.39 -30.60
CA ASP A 111 32.96 -25.07 -30.74
C ASP A 111 32.17 -25.72 -29.58
N GLN A 112 32.25 -25.08 -28.40
CA GLN A 112 31.43 -25.51 -27.25
C GLN A 112 30.00 -25.14 -27.53
N GLU A 113 29.17 -26.13 -27.82
CA GLU A 113 27.75 -25.93 -27.96
C GLU A 113 27.18 -25.32 -26.67
N PRO A 114 26.23 -24.34 -26.78
CA PRO A 114 25.58 -23.76 -25.62
C PRO A 114 24.92 -24.84 -24.78
N LYS A 115 25.22 -24.90 -23.49
CA LYS A 115 24.60 -25.87 -22.58
C LYS A 115 23.20 -25.40 -22.22
N THR A 116 22.23 -26.29 -22.36
CA THR A 116 20.85 -26.06 -21.88
C THR A 116 20.75 -26.64 -20.45
N ILE A 117 20.29 -25.82 -19.52
CA ILE A 117 20.07 -26.18 -18.12
C ILE A 117 18.59 -26.01 -17.81
N ALA A 118 17.96 -27.04 -17.30
CA ALA A 118 16.60 -26.95 -16.76
C ALA A 118 16.67 -26.38 -15.34
N VAL A 119 15.80 -25.40 -15.09
CA VAL A 119 15.63 -24.76 -13.78
C VAL A 119 14.23 -25.08 -13.30
N ALA A 120 14.12 -25.81 -12.20
CA ALA A 120 12.89 -26.06 -11.49
C ALA A 120 12.82 -25.21 -10.24
N SER A 121 11.67 -24.63 -9.95
CA SER A 121 11.44 -23.87 -8.72
C SER A 121 10.04 -24.14 -8.15
N GLN A 122 9.93 -24.08 -6.84
CA GLN A 122 8.64 -24.13 -6.14
C GLN A 122 8.67 -23.12 -4.99
N THR A 123 7.54 -22.43 -4.80
CA THR A 123 7.39 -21.40 -3.76
C THR A 123 6.29 -21.84 -2.80
N VAL A 124 6.58 -21.64 -1.52
CA VAL A 124 5.65 -21.82 -0.40
C VAL A 124 5.33 -20.45 0.17
N THR A 125 4.05 -20.19 0.40
CA THR A 125 3.56 -18.97 1.03
C THR A 125 2.61 -19.31 2.17
N PHE A 126 2.67 -18.55 3.25
CA PHE A 126 1.74 -18.66 4.38
C PHE A 126 1.84 -17.42 5.27
N GLU A 127 0.90 -17.30 6.19
CA GLU A 127 0.94 -16.30 7.25
C GLU A 127 1.13 -16.97 8.61
N ILE A 128 1.85 -16.27 9.50
CA ILE A 128 1.93 -16.60 10.93
C ILE A 128 1.30 -15.45 11.70
N HIS A 129 0.43 -15.78 12.68
CA HIS A 129 -0.21 -14.80 13.56
C HIS A 129 0.43 -14.76 14.96
N ASP A 130 1.55 -15.44 15.11
CA ASP A 130 2.45 -15.38 16.26
C ASP A 130 3.89 -15.26 15.75
N LEU A 131 4.52 -14.12 16.04
CA LEU A 131 5.91 -13.86 15.62
C LEU A 131 6.94 -14.70 16.38
N GLU A 132 6.57 -15.39 17.46
CA GLU A 132 7.46 -16.37 18.11
C GLU A 132 7.79 -17.54 17.18
N LEU A 133 6.89 -17.85 16.22
CA LEU A 133 7.11 -18.88 15.20
C LEU A 133 8.10 -18.47 14.11
N LEU A 134 8.41 -17.17 13.98
CA LEU A 134 9.25 -16.65 12.89
C LEU A 134 10.63 -17.33 12.86
N ASN A 135 11.36 -17.28 13.96
CA ASN A 135 12.71 -17.83 14.01
C ASN A 135 12.74 -19.38 13.84
N PRO A 136 11.86 -20.16 14.49
CA PRO A 136 11.75 -21.61 14.22
C PRO A 136 11.51 -21.95 12.75
N VAL A 137 10.60 -21.23 12.09
CA VAL A 137 10.29 -21.42 10.67
C VAL A 137 11.48 -21.08 9.78
N LEU A 138 12.17 -19.96 10.05
CA LEU A 138 13.37 -19.57 9.32
C LEU A 138 14.50 -20.60 9.45
N GLU A 139 14.71 -21.14 10.64
CA GLU A 139 15.71 -22.16 10.88
C GLU A 139 15.41 -23.46 10.10
N LYS A 140 14.13 -23.93 10.13
CA LYS A 140 13.70 -25.08 9.33
C LYS A 140 13.97 -24.86 7.82
N ALA A 141 13.64 -23.68 7.30
CA ALA A 141 13.88 -23.34 5.89
C ALA A 141 15.36 -23.25 5.54
N GLN A 142 16.18 -22.64 6.40
CA GLN A 142 17.65 -22.54 6.20
C GLN A 142 18.32 -23.91 6.18
N ASN A 143 17.92 -24.81 7.07
CA ASN A 143 18.45 -26.16 7.13
C ASN A 143 18.16 -26.98 5.86
N LEU A 144 17.12 -26.62 5.12
CA LEU A 144 16.76 -27.23 3.83
C LEU A 144 17.31 -26.47 2.61
N GLY A 145 18.06 -25.39 2.83
CA GLY A 145 18.61 -24.55 1.76
C GLY A 145 17.54 -23.76 0.99
N MET A 146 16.38 -23.49 1.60
CA MET A 146 15.34 -22.66 0.99
C MET A 146 15.73 -21.19 1.00
N ASN A 147 15.41 -20.50 -0.09
CA ASN A 147 15.59 -19.05 -0.17
C ASN A 147 14.38 -18.33 0.38
N TYR A 148 14.61 -17.25 1.10
CA TYR A 148 13.56 -16.35 1.57
C TYR A 148 14.04 -14.89 1.56
N SER A 149 13.09 -13.99 1.61
CA SER A 149 13.36 -12.56 1.76
C SER A 149 12.43 -12.02 2.84
N LEU A 150 12.99 -11.39 3.85
CA LEU A 150 12.24 -10.69 4.87
C LEU A 150 12.37 -9.19 4.65
N GLY A 151 11.26 -8.56 4.34
CA GLY A 151 11.14 -7.10 4.20
C GLY A 151 10.10 -6.57 5.18
N GLN A 152 10.12 -5.28 5.39
CA GLN A 152 9.21 -4.64 6.35
C GLN A 152 7.74 -4.78 6.00
N HIS A 153 7.41 -4.81 4.71
CA HIS A 153 6.04 -4.95 4.20
C HIS A 153 5.41 -6.33 4.46
N GLN A 154 6.21 -7.30 4.89
CA GLN A 154 5.73 -8.65 5.21
C GLN A 154 5.15 -8.76 6.61
N PHE A 155 5.49 -7.83 7.50
CA PHE A 155 4.96 -7.81 8.86
C PHE A 155 3.74 -6.89 8.94
N PHE A 156 2.69 -7.34 9.59
CA PHE A 156 1.42 -6.62 9.73
C PHE A 156 0.81 -6.87 11.12
N HIS A 157 -0.33 -6.25 11.39
CA HIS A 157 -1.10 -6.51 12.60
C HIS A 157 -2.37 -7.26 12.21
N SER A 158 -2.69 -8.32 12.92
CA SER A 158 -3.88 -9.16 12.67
C SER A 158 -5.19 -8.35 12.63
N ASP A 159 -5.27 -7.24 13.38
CA ASP A 159 -6.43 -6.33 13.41
C ASP A 159 -6.13 -4.99 12.70
N GLU A 160 -5.48 -5.07 11.51
CA GLU A 160 -5.11 -3.88 10.73
C GLU A 160 -6.32 -3.00 10.39
N GLU A 161 -7.47 -3.60 10.12
CA GLU A 161 -8.71 -2.88 9.80
C GLU A 161 -9.15 -1.97 10.96
N LYS A 162 -9.03 -2.43 12.20
CA LYS A 162 -9.33 -1.61 13.38
C LYS A 162 -8.36 -0.44 13.52
N LEU A 163 -7.07 -0.68 13.31
CA LEU A 163 -6.05 0.36 13.32
C LEU A 163 -6.28 1.41 12.23
N GLN A 164 -6.69 0.98 11.02
CA GLN A 164 -7.06 1.88 9.94
C GLN A 164 -8.28 2.73 10.29
N ARG A 165 -9.33 2.14 10.88
CA ARG A 165 -10.51 2.89 11.37
C ARG A 165 -10.13 3.90 12.45
N GLU A 166 -9.23 3.54 13.36
CA GLU A 166 -8.73 4.44 14.39
C GLU A 166 -7.95 5.63 13.80
N ALA A 167 -7.05 5.36 12.85
CA ALA A 167 -6.31 6.39 12.13
C ALA A 167 -7.27 7.35 11.39
N LEU A 168 -8.27 6.81 10.71
CA LEU A 168 -9.29 7.59 10.02
C LEU A 168 -10.10 8.46 10.97
N ALA A 169 -10.50 7.92 12.12
CA ALA A 169 -11.20 8.70 13.15
C ALA A 169 -10.33 9.85 13.69
N LYS A 170 -9.02 9.65 13.84
CA LYS A 170 -8.06 10.71 14.19
C LYS A 170 -7.97 11.77 13.09
N ALA A 171 -7.93 11.36 11.82
CA ALA A 171 -7.88 12.27 10.67
C ALA A 171 -9.11 13.17 10.59
N ILE A 172 -10.31 12.60 10.79
CA ILE A 172 -11.57 13.37 10.79
C ILE A 172 -11.60 14.39 11.94
N ARG A 173 -11.18 13.98 13.13
CA ARG A 173 -11.09 14.92 14.28
C ARG A 173 -10.10 16.04 14.00
N ASN A 174 -8.94 15.73 13.45
CA ASN A 174 -7.92 16.70 13.08
C ASN A 174 -8.43 17.72 12.05
N ALA A 175 -9.14 17.26 10.99
CA ALA A 175 -9.76 18.17 10.03
C ALA A 175 -10.73 19.15 10.71
N ARG A 176 -11.56 18.65 11.63
CA ARG A 176 -12.52 19.49 12.37
C ARG A 176 -11.85 20.47 13.32
N GLU A 177 -10.78 20.09 13.98
CA GLU A 177 -9.96 20.98 14.83
C GLU A 177 -9.33 22.10 14.00
N ARG A 178 -8.81 21.77 12.83
CA ARG A 178 -8.24 22.75 11.88
C ARG A 178 -9.31 23.72 11.37
N CYS A 179 -10.54 23.24 11.10
CA CYS A 179 -11.66 24.11 10.75
C CYS A 179 -11.99 25.10 11.88
N ARG A 180 -12.10 24.62 13.12
CA ARG A 180 -12.35 25.48 14.28
C ARG A 180 -11.27 26.53 14.45
N PHE A 181 -10.01 26.14 14.31
CA PHE A 181 -8.89 27.06 14.38
C PHE A 181 -8.98 28.14 13.28
N ALA A 182 -9.19 27.74 12.02
CA ALA A 182 -9.29 28.67 10.89
C ALA A 182 -10.50 29.63 11.06
N ALA A 183 -11.67 29.11 11.45
CA ALA A 183 -12.86 29.92 11.69
C ALA A 183 -12.64 30.98 12.78
N THR A 184 -12.01 30.60 13.89
CA THR A 184 -11.65 31.54 14.98
C THR A 184 -10.76 32.69 14.50
N GLN A 185 -9.81 32.44 13.58
CA GLN A 185 -8.94 33.49 13.03
C GLN A 185 -9.68 34.47 12.10
N LEU A 186 -10.88 34.09 11.66
CA LEU A 186 -11.74 34.87 10.78
C LEU A 186 -12.96 35.48 11.50
N ASP A 187 -13.00 35.41 12.85
CA ASP A 187 -14.14 35.80 13.69
C ASP A 187 -15.45 35.08 13.28
N MET A 188 -15.33 33.82 12.84
CA MET A 188 -16.43 32.94 12.41
C MET A 188 -16.46 31.66 13.24
N THR A 189 -17.51 30.84 13.05
CA THR A 189 -17.60 29.49 13.62
C THR A 189 -17.52 28.42 12.54
N CYS A 190 -16.95 27.25 12.91
CA CYS A 190 -16.90 26.08 12.01
C CYS A 190 -18.26 25.38 12.02
N GLY A 191 -18.97 25.46 10.92
CA GLY A 191 -20.30 24.92 10.72
C GLY A 191 -20.33 23.44 10.30
N GLU A 192 -21.26 23.09 9.44
CA GLU A 192 -21.51 21.72 8.99
C GLU A 192 -20.49 21.24 7.95
N VAL A 193 -20.32 19.91 7.86
CA VAL A 193 -19.54 19.27 6.82
C VAL A 193 -20.34 19.24 5.53
N LYS A 194 -19.89 19.94 4.51
CA LYS A 194 -20.48 19.95 3.16
C LYS A 194 -20.01 18.77 2.30
N SER A 195 -18.74 18.43 2.41
CA SER A 195 -18.17 17.26 1.73
C SER A 195 -17.05 16.64 2.55
N LEU A 196 -16.94 15.32 2.47
CA LEU A 196 -15.87 14.55 3.08
C LEU A 196 -15.37 13.51 2.08
N ASN A 197 -14.11 13.61 1.72
CA ASN A 197 -13.44 12.64 0.87
C ASN A 197 -12.41 11.88 1.71
N LEU A 198 -12.60 10.59 1.85
CA LEU A 198 -11.72 9.70 2.59
C LEU A 198 -10.63 9.20 1.63
N GLN A 199 -9.42 9.67 1.82
CA GLN A 199 -8.26 9.11 1.14
C GLN A 199 -7.66 8.04 2.06
N SER A 200 -8.01 6.78 1.82
CA SER A 200 -7.23 5.69 2.38
C SER A 200 -5.90 5.66 1.63
N SER A 201 -4.92 6.32 2.17
CA SER A 201 -3.55 6.06 1.77
C SER A 201 -3.24 4.65 2.24
N GLY A 202 -3.17 3.69 1.34
CA GLY A 202 -2.42 2.48 1.56
C GLY A 202 -0.95 2.91 1.73
N GLY A 203 -0.67 3.61 2.82
CA GLY A 203 0.65 4.07 3.18
C GLY A 203 1.46 2.84 3.55
N GLY A 204 2.47 2.55 2.76
CA GLY A 204 3.51 1.64 3.19
C GLY A 204 4.09 2.13 4.53
N PRO A 205 4.61 1.21 5.34
CA PRO A 205 5.10 1.52 6.67
C PRO A 205 6.16 2.63 6.62
N VAL A 206 5.88 3.72 7.29
CA VAL A 206 6.86 4.80 7.46
C VAL A 206 7.81 4.37 8.58
N MET A 207 9.10 4.20 8.25
CA MET A 207 10.14 3.89 9.22
C MET A 207 10.29 5.02 10.24
N MET A 208 9.98 4.78 11.49
CA MET A 208 10.61 5.54 12.56
C MET A 208 12.03 5.01 12.75
N ARG A 209 13.05 5.85 12.59
CA ARG A 209 14.40 5.55 13.08
C ARG A 209 14.31 5.44 14.58
N MET A 210 14.32 4.22 15.10
CA MET A 210 14.60 4.02 16.52
C MET A 210 16.09 4.20 16.77
N ALA A 211 16.43 4.92 17.83
CA ALA A 211 17.76 4.92 18.40
C ALA A 211 18.14 3.48 18.78
N GLU A 212 19.37 3.13 18.50
CA GLU A 212 19.99 1.83 18.73
C GLU A 212 19.58 1.24 20.09
N SER A 213 18.70 0.24 20.08
CA SER A 213 18.65 -0.72 21.18
C SER A 213 19.59 -1.85 20.83
N SER A 214 20.56 -2.10 21.70
CA SER A 214 21.52 -3.17 21.58
C SER A 214 20.81 -4.52 21.39
N ALA A 215 20.82 -5.03 20.16
CA ALA A 215 20.31 -6.34 19.84
C ALA A 215 21.08 -7.40 20.63
N LYS A 216 20.38 -8.24 21.37
CA LYS A 216 20.92 -9.52 21.85
C LYS A 216 21.18 -10.39 20.63
N ALA A 217 22.37 -10.97 20.57
CA ALA A 217 22.91 -11.69 19.41
C ALA A 217 22.24 -13.04 19.09
N ASP A 218 21.09 -13.34 19.66
CA ASP A 218 20.42 -14.66 19.54
C ASP A 218 19.13 -14.67 18.70
N THR A 219 18.69 -13.53 18.15
CA THR A 219 17.47 -13.46 17.33
C THR A 219 17.80 -13.19 15.88
N VAL A 220 17.29 -14.03 14.97
CA VAL A 220 17.46 -13.86 13.53
C VAL A 220 16.73 -12.59 13.03
N SER A 221 15.63 -12.22 13.69
CA SER A 221 14.83 -11.05 13.33
C SER A 221 14.19 -10.39 14.57
N ASP A 222 14.24 -9.06 14.60
CA ASP A 222 13.49 -8.22 15.54
C ASP A 222 12.60 -7.25 14.76
N VAL A 223 11.33 -7.18 15.14
CA VAL A 223 10.30 -6.42 14.43
C VAL A 223 9.95 -5.17 15.22
N GLY A 224 10.39 -4.00 14.71
CA GLY A 224 10.14 -2.70 15.34
C GLY A 224 8.72 -2.18 15.13
N PRO A 225 8.35 -1.10 15.87
CA PRO A 225 7.04 -0.45 15.76
C PRO A 225 6.82 0.15 14.37
N ARG A 226 5.53 0.23 13.97
CA ARG A 226 5.05 0.76 12.70
C ARG A 226 3.97 1.80 12.89
N GLU A 227 3.64 2.50 11.82
CA GLU A 227 2.62 3.54 11.82
C GLU A 227 1.66 3.34 10.65
N ILE A 228 0.36 3.36 10.94
CA ILE A 228 -0.70 3.52 9.95
C ILE A 228 -1.09 5.00 9.91
N THR A 229 -1.13 5.55 8.71
CA THR A 229 -1.55 6.94 8.47
C THR A 229 -2.81 6.94 7.61
N ALA A 230 -3.80 7.74 8.01
CA ALA A 230 -4.96 8.05 7.21
C ALA A 230 -5.07 9.55 6.96
N SER A 231 -5.60 9.94 5.79
CA SER A 231 -5.86 11.33 5.47
C SER A 231 -7.28 11.52 4.97
N VAL A 232 -7.86 12.67 5.26
CA VAL A 232 -9.18 13.08 4.77
C VAL A 232 -9.12 14.49 4.21
N GLN A 233 -9.92 14.75 3.18
CA GLN A 233 -10.19 16.09 2.67
C GLN A 233 -11.63 16.44 3.05
N ALA A 234 -11.82 17.51 3.81
CA ALA A 234 -13.14 17.94 4.27
C ALA A 234 -13.40 19.40 3.90
N THR A 235 -14.62 19.69 3.46
CA THR A 235 -15.13 21.05 3.25
C THR A 235 -16.19 21.33 4.27
N PHE A 236 -16.03 22.43 5.00
CA PHE A 236 -16.95 22.91 6.04
C PHE A 236 -17.55 24.24 5.64
N THR A 237 -18.78 24.51 6.07
CA THR A 237 -19.35 25.86 6.05
C THR A 237 -18.72 26.70 7.17
N LEU A 238 -18.62 28.02 6.95
CA LEU A 238 -18.26 28.98 7.98
C LEU A 238 -19.47 29.85 8.29
N GLU A 239 -19.75 30.07 9.58
CA GLU A 239 -20.91 30.80 10.11
C GLU A 239 -20.47 31.97 11.01
#